data_8414217620d23a4ec38a4fb410e6ad75
#
_entry.id   8414217620d23a4ec38a4fb410e6ad75
#
_cell.length_a   1.000
_cell.length_b   1.000
_cell.length_c   1.000
_cell.angle_alpha   90.00
_cell.angle_beta   90.00
_cell.angle_gamma   90.00
#
_symmetry.space_group_name_H-M   'P 1'
#
loop_
_entity.id
_entity.type
_entity.pdbx_description
1 polymer ?
#
loop_
_entity_poly.entity_id
_entity_poly.type
_entity_poly.pdbx_seq_one_letter_code
_entity_poly.pdbx_strand_id
1 'polypeptide(L)'
;DYVLKGQLIAEADGNVSAAIHAPTSGKIKSIEKLLIPHPSGLPDYCIVILPDMKDKWIEKNSIDWKKIGIDKTIKLLLNSGIVGLGGAAFPSHLKLGSNRNNKIETLIVNAAECEPYITCDDMLMREKSEELIKGIQLVQELLGAKETIIGIEDNKPEALEKINF
;
A
#
# COMPACT_ATOMS: atom_id res chain seq x y z
N ASP A 1 3.22 -20.75 16.91
CA ASP A 1 1.97 -19.99 16.81
C ASP A 1 1.31 -20.22 15.47
N TYR A 2 -0.02 -20.09 15.42
CA TYR A 2 -0.79 -20.12 14.18
C TYR A 2 -1.25 -18.69 13.85
N VAL A 3 -1.16 -18.30 12.57
CA VAL A 3 -1.52 -16.98 12.08
C VAL A 3 -2.56 -17.06 10.97
N LEU A 4 -3.38 -16.04 10.87
CA LEU A 4 -4.33 -15.85 9.79
C LEU A 4 -3.75 -14.89 8.74
N LYS A 5 -4.18 -15.01 7.50
CA LYS A 5 -3.84 -14.05 6.43
C LYS A 5 -4.26 -12.63 6.81
N GLY A 6 -3.36 -11.67 6.65
CA GLY A 6 -3.59 -10.29 7.07
C GLY A 6 -3.39 -10.02 8.56
N GLN A 7 -3.03 -11.03 9.38
CA GLN A 7 -2.70 -10.82 10.78
C GLN A 7 -1.35 -10.10 10.90
N LEU A 8 -1.26 -9.10 11.78
CA LEU A 8 -0.01 -8.43 12.12
C LEU A 8 0.98 -9.45 12.71
N ILE A 9 2.16 -9.56 12.14
CA ILE A 9 3.23 -10.47 12.58
C ILE A 9 4.53 -9.77 12.95
N ALA A 10 4.73 -8.52 12.52
CA ALA A 10 5.80 -7.65 12.98
C ALA A 10 5.33 -6.20 13.01
N GLU A 11 5.58 -5.53 14.11
CA GLU A 11 5.29 -4.10 14.26
C GLU A 11 6.34 -3.26 13.55
N ALA A 12 5.95 -2.03 13.18
CA ALA A 12 6.90 -1.06 12.66
C ALA A 12 7.88 -0.64 13.75
N ASP A 13 9.17 -0.58 13.42
CA ASP A 13 10.24 -0.14 14.31
C ASP A 13 11.03 1.02 13.66
N GLY A 14 11.28 2.06 14.44
CA GLY A 14 11.96 3.26 13.97
C GLY A 14 11.09 4.22 13.15
N ASN A 15 11.76 5.27 12.60
CA ASN A 15 11.06 6.39 11.94
C ASN A 15 10.56 6.05 10.53
N VAL A 16 11.32 5.24 9.78
CA VAL A 16 10.98 4.84 8.40
C VAL A 16 10.75 3.33 8.41
N SER A 17 9.54 2.94 8.74
CA SER A 17 9.16 1.54 8.88
C SER A 17 7.67 1.38 8.61
N ALA A 18 7.23 0.16 8.39
CA ALA A 18 5.82 -0.21 8.23
C ALA A 18 5.57 -1.58 8.87
N ALA A 19 4.36 -1.80 9.33
CA ALA A 19 3.94 -3.07 9.90
C ALA A 19 3.92 -4.19 8.84
N ILE A 20 4.25 -5.41 9.23
CA ILE A 20 4.25 -6.59 8.36
C ILE A 20 3.13 -7.54 8.78
N HIS A 21 2.40 -8.02 7.78
CA HIS A 21 1.26 -8.91 7.96
C HIS A 21 1.52 -10.27 7.31
N ALA A 22 0.91 -11.31 7.88
CA ALA A 22 1.01 -12.65 7.32
C ALA A 22 0.37 -12.72 5.91
N PRO A 23 1.09 -13.19 4.88
CA PRO A 23 0.60 -13.27 3.51
C PRO A 23 -0.39 -14.43 3.30
N THR A 24 -0.42 -15.38 4.21
CA THR A 24 -1.28 -16.57 4.17
C THR A 24 -1.61 -17.04 5.59
N SER A 25 -2.57 -17.95 5.75
CA SER A 25 -2.80 -18.61 7.03
C SER A 25 -1.90 -19.85 7.18
N GLY A 26 -1.48 -20.12 8.42
CA GLY A 26 -0.60 -21.24 8.69
C GLY A 26 0.13 -21.16 10.03
N LYS A 27 1.08 -22.05 10.23
CA LYS A 27 1.86 -22.14 11.47
C LYS A 27 3.24 -21.47 11.27
N ILE A 28 3.61 -20.58 12.18
CA ILE A 28 4.98 -20.06 12.21
C ILE A 28 5.94 -21.22 12.52
N LYS A 29 6.87 -21.47 11.60
CA LYS A 29 7.91 -22.49 11.73
C LYS A 29 9.11 -21.98 12.49
N SER A 30 9.63 -20.83 12.07
CA SER A 30 10.85 -20.25 12.62
C SER A 30 10.93 -18.76 12.36
N ILE A 31 11.81 -18.08 13.10
CA ILE A 31 12.30 -16.73 12.80
C ILE A 31 13.81 -16.88 12.71
N GLU A 32 14.36 -16.72 11.52
CA GLU A 32 15.75 -17.00 11.23
C GLU A 32 16.30 -16.15 10.08
N LYS A 33 17.62 -16.05 9.97
CA LYS A 33 18.24 -15.35 8.84
C LYS A 33 18.26 -16.23 7.61
N LEU A 34 17.60 -15.76 6.55
CA LEU A 34 17.55 -16.40 5.23
C LEU A 34 17.95 -15.38 4.16
N LEU A 35 18.40 -15.86 3.02
CA LEU A 35 18.60 -15.03 1.84
C LEU A 35 17.27 -14.41 1.44
N ILE A 36 17.26 -13.11 1.29
CA ILE A 36 16.08 -12.36 0.85
C ILE A 36 16.24 -11.92 -0.61
N PRO A 37 15.14 -11.70 -1.34
CA PRO A 37 15.17 -11.18 -2.72
C PRO A 37 15.51 -9.69 -2.74
N HIS A 38 16.72 -9.35 -2.28
CA HIS A 38 17.25 -8.00 -2.24
C HIS A 38 18.56 -7.94 -3.04
N PRO A 39 18.86 -6.83 -3.76
CA PRO A 39 20.09 -6.72 -4.58
C PRO A 39 21.40 -6.92 -3.84
N SER A 40 21.42 -6.75 -2.50
CA SER A 40 22.60 -6.99 -1.68
C SER A 40 23.05 -8.47 -1.65
N GLY A 41 22.13 -9.41 -1.91
CA GLY A 41 22.40 -10.85 -1.76
C GLY A 41 22.71 -11.29 -0.33
N LEU A 42 22.42 -10.44 0.67
CA LEU A 42 22.69 -10.75 2.06
C LEU A 42 21.48 -11.40 2.74
N PRO A 43 21.70 -12.27 3.74
CA PRO A 43 20.62 -12.81 4.54
C PRO A 43 20.09 -11.77 5.54
N ASP A 44 18.78 -11.80 5.79
CA ASP A 44 18.13 -11.01 6.84
C ASP A 44 17.08 -11.83 7.58
N TYR A 45 16.54 -11.29 8.68
CA TYR A 45 15.54 -11.99 9.48
C TYR A 45 14.24 -12.19 8.70
N CYS A 46 13.82 -13.45 8.65
CA CYS A 46 12.58 -13.88 8.00
C CYS A 46 11.69 -14.60 8.99
N ILE A 47 10.40 -14.34 8.91
CA ILE A 47 9.37 -15.14 9.59
C ILE A 47 8.92 -16.22 8.59
N VAL A 48 9.23 -17.47 8.89
CA VAL A 48 8.88 -18.61 8.03
C VAL A 48 7.53 -19.17 8.45
N ILE A 49 6.58 -19.18 7.52
CA ILE A 49 5.22 -19.70 7.72
C ILE A 49 5.05 -20.97 6.91
N LEU A 50 4.58 -22.04 7.55
CA LEU A 50 4.08 -23.24 6.89
C LEU A 50 2.61 -23.02 6.56
N PRO A 51 2.23 -22.81 5.29
CA PRO A 51 0.86 -22.54 4.92
C PRO A 51 -0.04 -23.74 5.17
N ASP A 52 -1.27 -23.50 5.57
CA ASP A 52 -2.28 -24.55 5.77
C ASP A 52 -3.15 -24.76 4.51
N MET A 53 -2.84 -24.06 3.43
CA MET A 53 -3.52 -24.10 2.13
C MET A 53 -4.98 -23.63 2.18
N LYS A 54 -5.44 -23.01 3.27
CA LYS A 54 -6.82 -22.51 3.43
C LYS A 54 -6.94 -21.01 3.17
N ASP A 55 -5.83 -20.31 3.26
CA ASP A 55 -5.75 -18.86 3.04
C ASP A 55 -6.78 -18.05 3.84
N LYS A 56 -7.02 -18.49 5.08
CA LYS A 56 -8.05 -17.94 5.94
C LYS A 56 -7.68 -16.55 6.43
N TRP A 57 -8.50 -15.56 6.06
CA TRP A 57 -8.32 -14.17 6.48
C TRP A 57 -8.70 -13.92 7.93
N ILE A 58 -8.08 -12.90 8.54
CA ILE A 58 -8.62 -12.23 9.71
C ILE A 58 -9.99 -11.63 9.41
N GLU A 59 -10.78 -11.37 10.42
CA GLU A 59 -12.00 -10.58 10.28
C GLU A 59 -11.67 -9.16 9.81
N LYS A 60 -12.30 -8.75 8.71
CA LYS A 60 -12.11 -7.43 8.10
C LYS A 60 -13.25 -6.52 8.52
N ASN A 61 -12.95 -5.49 9.29
CA ASN A 61 -13.91 -4.48 9.69
C ASN A 61 -13.70 -3.22 8.83
N SER A 62 -14.77 -2.72 8.22
CA SER A 62 -14.74 -1.43 7.53
C SER A 62 -14.59 -0.30 8.54
N ILE A 63 -13.74 0.66 8.24
CA ILE A 63 -13.48 1.82 9.11
C ILE A 63 -13.93 3.07 8.38
N ASP A 64 -14.80 3.83 9.01
CA ASP A 64 -15.18 5.17 8.55
C ASP A 64 -14.07 6.16 8.99
N TRP A 65 -13.09 6.36 8.11
CA TRP A 65 -11.92 7.19 8.37
C TRP A 65 -12.30 8.66 8.63
N LYS A 66 -13.41 9.16 8.07
CA LYS A 66 -13.90 10.52 8.31
C LYS A 66 -14.30 10.72 9.77
N LYS A 67 -14.86 9.69 10.41
CA LYS A 67 -15.24 9.75 11.83
C LYS A 67 -14.06 9.65 12.78
N ILE A 68 -13.02 8.90 12.41
CA ILE A 68 -11.86 8.75 13.29
C ILE A 68 -10.87 9.91 13.22
N GLY A 69 -10.92 10.71 12.16
CA GLY A 69 -10.06 11.87 11.93
C GLY A 69 -8.68 11.52 11.40
N ILE A 70 -7.98 12.56 10.91
CA ILE A 70 -6.74 12.42 10.13
C ILE A 70 -5.64 11.69 10.92
N ASP A 71 -5.40 12.06 12.19
CA ASP A 71 -4.32 11.47 12.99
C ASP A 71 -4.47 9.96 13.18
N LYS A 72 -5.69 9.53 13.48
CA LYS A 72 -5.98 8.11 13.63
C LYS A 72 -5.92 7.39 12.29
N THR A 73 -6.29 8.05 11.20
CA THR A 73 -6.19 7.49 9.85
C THR A 73 -4.74 7.29 9.44
N ILE A 74 -3.83 8.25 9.71
CA ILE A 74 -2.40 8.07 9.46
C ILE A 74 -1.82 6.92 10.28
N LYS A 75 -2.22 6.81 11.57
CA LYS A 75 -1.81 5.67 12.40
C LYS A 75 -2.36 4.34 11.89
N LEU A 76 -3.56 4.35 11.34
CA LEU A 76 -4.14 3.18 10.69
C LEU A 76 -3.34 2.76 9.46
N LEU A 77 -2.92 3.70 8.61
CA LEU A 77 -2.05 3.43 7.45
C LEU A 77 -0.71 2.80 7.87
N LEU A 78 -0.09 3.31 8.94
CA LEU A 78 1.13 2.70 9.53
C LEU A 78 0.87 1.25 9.94
N ASN A 79 -0.17 1.03 10.73
CA ASN A 79 -0.49 -0.30 11.28
C ASN A 79 -0.99 -1.28 10.20
N SER A 80 -1.49 -0.77 9.08
CA SER A 80 -1.89 -1.59 7.92
C SER A 80 -0.73 -1.95 7.00
N GLY A 81 0.48 -1.46 7.29
CA GLY A 81 1.66 -1.78 6.50
C GLY A 81 1.64 -1.25 5.06
N ILE A 82 0.90 -0.16 4.80
CA ILE A 82 0.75 0.38 3.45
C ILE A 82 2.00 1.15 3.05
N VAL A 83 2.66 0.68 1.99
CA VAL A 83 3.88 1.25 1.43
C VAL A 83 3.73 1.46 -0.07
N GLY A 84 4.62 2.28 -0.65
CA GLY A 84 4.69 2.42 -2.10
C GLY A 84 5.13 1.12 -2.79
N LEU A 85 4.52 0.78 -3.92
CA LEU A 85 4.80 -0.43 -4.68
C LEU A 85 5.74 -0.20 -5.87
N GLY A 86 6.24 1.03 -6.06
CA GLY A 86 7.18 1.39 -7.12
C GLY A 86 8.65 1.05 -6.82
N GLY A 87 8.92 0.03 -6.00
CA GLY A 87 10.26 -0.48 -5.71
C GLY A 87 10.92 0.05 -4.43
N ALA A 88 10.71 1.31 -4.06
CA ALA A 88 11.32 1.92 -2.87
C ALA A 88 10.64 1.51 -1.55
N ALA A 89 9.44 0.92 -1.60
CA ALA A 89 8.64 0.52 -0.43
C ALA A 89 8.48 1.64 0.62
N PHE A 90 8.43 2.92 0.18
CA PHE A 90 8.35 4.05 1.10
C PHE A 90 7.02 4.05 1.85
N PRO A 91 7.02 4.18 3.19
CA PRO A 91 5.82 4.11 4.00
C PRO A 91 4.83 5.25 3.71
N SER A 92 3.60 4.90 3.31
CA SER A 92 2.56 5.87 2.91
C SER A 92 2.15 6.81 4.04
N HIS A 93 2.15 6.34 5.30
CA HIS A 93 1.83 7.17 6.46
C HIS A 93 2.81 8.33 6.65
N LEU A 94 4.10 8.15 6.32
CA LEU A 94 5.09 9.23 6.35
C LEU A 94 4.84 10.23 5.23
N LYS A 95 4.61 9.74 4.02
CA LYS A 95 4.34 10.59 2.85
C LYS A 95 3.11 11.47 3.06
N LEU A 96 2.04 10.92 3.62
CA LEU A 96 0.79 11.64 3.86
C LEU A 96 0.80 12.45 5.16
N GLY A 97 1.60 12.05 6.14
CA GLY A 97 1.68 12.71 7.45
C GLY A 97 2.65 13.90 7.55
N SER A 98 3.68 13.97 6.69
CA SER A 98 4.79 14.92 6.81
C SER A 98 4.44 16.36 6.43
N ASN A 99 3.40 16.60 5.65
CA ASN A 99 3.08 17.93 5.08
C ASN A 99 1.89 18.62 5.73
N ARG A 100 1.51 18.27 6.95
CA ARG A 100 0.31 18.81 7.64
C ARG A 100 0.30 20.32 7.82
N ASN A 101 1.46 20.95 7.86
CA ASN A 101 1.60 22.41 8.03
C ASN A 101 1.59 23.16 6.69
N ASN A 102 1.65 22.44 5.57
CA ASN A 102 1.65 23.02 4.25
C ASN A 102 0.27 22.87 3.60
N LYS A 103 -0.21 23.97 3.02
CA LYS A 103 -1.44 23.93 2.24
C LYS A 103 -1.15 23.28 0.89
N ILE A 104 -1.70 22.09 0.68
CA ILE A 104 -1.62 21.40 -0.61
C ILE A 104 -2.80 21.83 -1.45
N GLU A 105 -2.56 22.40 -2.62
CA GLU A 105 -3.61 22.84 -3.52
C GLU A 105 -3.98 21.73 -4.52
N THR A 106 -2.99 21.07 -5.07
CA THR A 106 -3.16 20.05 -6.13
C THR A 106 -2.50 18.74 -5.72
N LEU A 107 -3.23 17.64 -5.80
CA LEU A 107 -2.71 16.28 -5.75
C LEU A 107 -2.42 15.82 -7.18
N ILE A 108 -1.17 15.47 -7.46
CA ILE A 108 -0.79 14.88 -8.74
C ILE A 108 -0.59 13.38 -8.55
N VAL A 109 -1.36 12.59 -9.29
CA VAL A 109 -1.22 11.14 -9.38
C VAL A 109 -0.44 10.83 -10.64
N ASN A 110 0.79 10.31 -10.47
CA ASN A 110 1.60 9.84 -11.57
C ASN A 110 1.15 8.43 -11.96
N ALA A 111 0.46 8.31 -13.07
CA ALA A 111 0.03 7.05 -13.68
C ALA A 111 0.78 6.77 -15.01
N ALA A 112 1.94 7.40 -15.22
CA ALA A 112 2.84 7.08 -16.30
C ALA A 112 3.66 5.82 -15.95
N GLU A 113 3.68 4.86 -16.85
CA GLU A 113 4.34 3.55 -16.69
C GLU A 113 5.39 3.39 -17.80
N CYS A 114 6.54 4.03 -17.58
CA CYS A 114 7.54 4.19 -18.63
C CYS A 114 8.49 2.98 -18.79
N GLU A 115 8.54 2.03 -17.84
CA GLU A 115 9.47 0.91 -17.94
C GLU A 115 9.01 -0.11 -18.97
N PRO A 116 9.92 -0.54 -19.88
CA PRO A 116 9.57 -1.56 -20.86
C PRO A 116 9.09 -2.86 -20.23
N TYR A 117 8.05 -3.46 -20.84
CA TYR A 117 7.45 -4.73 -20.41
C TYR A 117 6.73 -4.71 -19.05
N ILE A 118 6.63 -3.59 -18.37
CA ILE A 118 5.81 -3.43 -17.17
C ILE A 118 4.43 -2.94 -17.59
N THR A 119 3.37 -3.59 -17.05
CA THR A 119 1.96 -3.31 -17.36
C THR A 119 1.06 -3.34 -16.14
N CYS A 120 1.65 -3.35 -14.93
CA CYS A 120 0.89 -3.47 -13.68
C CYS A 120 0.02 -2.24 -13.40
N ASP A 121 0.49 -1.03 -13.72
CA ASP A 121 -0.26 0.20 -13.51
C ASP A 121 -1.38 0.37 -14.54
N ASP A 122 -1.11 0.07 -15.81
CA ASP A 122 -2.12 0.02 -16.87
C ASP A 122 -3.24 -0.96 -16.50
N MET A 123 -2.88 -2.19 -16.13
CA MET A 123 -3.86 -3.21 -15.73
C MET A 123 -4.64 -2.82 -14.48
N LEU A 124 -3.99 -2.19 -13.50
CA LEU A 124 -4.66 -1.68 -12.29
C LEU A 124 -5.71 -0.63 -12.65
N MET A 125 -5.36 0.32 -13.51
CA MET A 125 -6.28 1.36 -13.98
C MET A 125 -7.47 0.78 -14.76
N ARG A 126 -7.25 -0.26 -15.54
CA ARG A 126 -8.29 -0.91 -16.36
C ARG A 126 -9.21 -1.82 -15.56
N GLU A 127 -8.67 -2.61 -14.63
CA GLU A 127 -9.40 -3.65 -13.92
C GLU A 127 -9.92 -3.19 -12.54
N LYS A 128 -9.31 -2.17 -11.94
CA LYS A 128 -9.57 -1.71 -10.58
C LYS A 128 -9.77 -0.19 -10.48
N SER A 129 -10.30 0.40 -11.55
CA SER A 129 -10.51 1.86 -11.64
C SER A 129 -11.31 2.42 -10.47
N GLU A 130 -12.40 1.77 -10.06
CA GLU A 130 -13.23 2.23 -8.94
C GLU A 130 -12.48 2.25 -7.61
N GLU A 131 -11.73 1.19 -7.31
CA GLU A 131 -10.93 1.11 -6.09
C GLU A 131 -9.80 2.14 -6.11
N LEU A 132 -9.17 2.34 -7.28
CA LEU A 132 -8.13 3.34 -7.48
C LEU A 132 -8.68 4.75 -7.24
N ILE A 133 -9.81 5.11 -7.85
CA ILE A 133 -10.46 6.42 -7.66
C ILE A 133 -10.84 6.65 -6.20
N LYS A 134 -11.41 5.66 -5.52
CA LYS A 134 -11.71 5.76 -4.08
C LYS A 134 -10.45 6.00 -3.24
N GLY A 135 -9.35 5.34 -3.59
CA GLY A 135 -8.04 5.56 -2.96
C GLY A 135 -7.52 6.99 -3.19
N ILE A 136 -7.63 7.50 -4.42
CA ILE A 136 -7.23 8.87 -4.78
C ILE A 136 -8.07 9.88 -4.01
N GLN A 137 -9.39 9.71 -3.95
CA GLN A 137 -10.30 10.59 -3.21
C GLN A 137 -9.96 10.62 -1.72
N LEU A 138 -9.66 9.46 -1.12
CA LEU A 138 -9.22 9.38 0.27
C LEU A 138 -7.93 10.18 0.49
N VAL A 139 -6.94 10.03 -0.38
CA VAL A 139 -5.67 10.77 -0.29
C VAL A 139 -5.90 12.27 -0.48
N GLN A 140 -6.70 12.67 -1.47
CA GLN A 140 -7.07 14.07 -1.70
C GLN A 140 -7.69 14.71 -0.45
N GLU A 141 -8.67 14.03 0.15
CA GLU A 141 -9.34 14.52 1.35
C GLU A 141 -8.41 14.56 2.57
N LEU A 142 -7.53 13.55 2.75
CA LEU A 142 -6.54 13.55 3.83
C LEU A 142 -5.54 14.69 3.72
N LEU A 143 -5.16 15.07 2.50
CA LEU A 143 -4.24 16.16 2.23
C LEU A 143 -4.94 17.53 2.21
N GLY A 144 -6.28 17.56 2.13
CA GLY A 144 -7.06 18.77 1.94
C GLY A 144 -6.82 19.45 0.58
N ALA A 145 -6.40 18.68 -0.43
CA ALA A 145 -6.14 19.18 -1.78
C ALA A 145 -7.45 19.58 -2.46
N LYS A 146 -7.43 20.72 -3.16
CA LYS A 146 -8.63 21.26 -3.83
C LYS A 146 -8.96 20.50 -5.10
N GLU A 147 -7.93 20.00 -5.78
CA GLU A 147 -8.04 19.31 -7.05
C GLU A 147 -7.08 18.12 -7.12
N THR A 148 -7.38 17.18 -8.00
CA THR A 148 -6.50 16.06 -8.34
C THR A 148 -6.31 16.02 -9.84
N ILE A 149 -5.05 15.86 -10.25
CA ILE A 149 -4.65 15.65 -11.65
C ILE A 149 -4.03 14.26 -11.76
N ILE A 150 -4.49 13.47 -12.74
CA ILE A 150 -3.93 12.16 -13.04
C ILE A 150 -3.19 12.26 -14.36
N GLY A 151 -1.86 12.04 -14.33
CA GLY A 151 -1.03 12.01 -15.52
C GLY A 151 -0.94 10.60 -16.07
N ILE A 152 -1.52 10.35 -17.25
CA ILE A 152 -1.53 9.06 -17.95
C ILE A 152 -0.85 9.23 -19.29
N GLU A 153 -0.11 8.20 -19.76
CA GLU A 153 0.47 8.18 -21.07
C GLU A 153 -0.59 8.06 -22.19
N ASP A 154 -0.37 8.71 -23.32
CA ASP A 154 -1.30 8.72 -24.47
C ASP A 154 -1.43 7.36 -25.17
N ASN A 155 -0.50 6.46 -24.93
CA ASN A 155 -0.52 5.08 -25.43
C ASN A 155 -1.40 4.12 -24.57
N LYS A 156 -2.13 4.63 -23.55
CA LYS A 156 -2.99 3.88 -22.64
C LYS A 156 -4.49 4.26 -22.79
N PRO A 157 -5.09 4.15 -24.00
CA PRO A 157 -6.45 4.64 -24.24
C PRO A 157 -7.52 3.92 -23.41
N GLU A 158 -7.36 2.61 -23.16
CA GLU A 158 -8.31 1.84 -22.35
C GLU A 158 -8.28 2.25 -20.86
N ALA A 159 -7.08 2.51 -20.31
CA ALA A 159 -6.95 3.03 -18.96
C ALA A 159 -7.59 4.42 -18.83
N LEU A 160 -7.35 5.29 -19.81
CA LEU A 160 -7.93 6.63 -19.86
C LEU A 160 -9.47 6.57 -19.89
N GLU A 161 -10.05 5.67 -20.71
CA GLU A 161 -11.50 5.47 -20.77
C GLU A 161 -12.08 5.02 -19.43
N LYS A 162 -11.39 4.12 -18.72
CA LYS A 162 -11.87 3.60 -17.43
C LYS A 162 -11.74 4.59 -16.27
N ILE A 163 -10.80 5.53 -16.34
CA ILE A 163 -10.58 6.53 -15.28
C ILE A 163 -11.39 7.82 -15.54
N ASN A 164 -11.77 8.12 -16.79
CA ASN A 164 -12.67 9.23 -17.10
C ASN A 164 -14.09 8.93 -16.63
N PHE A 165 -14.48 9.60 -15.54
CA PHE A 165 -15.84 9.64 -15.01
C PHE A 165 -16.52 10.97 -15.31
#